data_42d960c4aca69c5f024303520b021a3f
#
_entry.id   42d960c4aca69c5f024303520b021a3f
#
_cell.length_a   1.000
_cell.length_b   1.000
_cell.length_c   1.000
_cell.angle_alpha   90.00
_cell.angle_beta   90.00
_cell.angle_gamma   90.00
#
_symmetry.space_group_name_H-M   'P 1'
#
loop_
_entity.id
_entity.type
_entity.pdbx_description
1 polymer ?
#
loop_
_entity_poly.entity_id
_entity_poly.type
_entity_poly.pdbx_seq_one_letter_code
_entity_poly.pdbx_strand_id
1 'polypeptide(L)'
;MRTVAKARQNVCMRAVVQRVDGASVVVEGQTIGAFEGPGLLVLIGVSVDDNESKCAVLADKIWKLRIFESVALKTAGKTVNSESVEVAAADANLPILAISQFTLFADTSNGRRPTWQQAARGPQAEPLVEKVVQALCDLGAHVETGKFGADMRISAVCDGPMTVTLEV
;
A
#
# COMPACT_ATOMS: atom_id res chain seq x y z
N MET A 1 1.23 36.07 24.61
CA MET A 1 1.72 34.87 23.90
C MET A 1 0.52 34.01 23.60
N ARG A 2 0.07 33.96 22.36
CA ARG A 2 -1.04 33.06 21.92
C ARG A 2 -0.45 31.69 21.60
N THR A 3 -0.73 30.71 22.44
CA THR A 3 -0.44 29.30 22.16
C THR A 3 -1.35 28.90 21.00
N VAL A 4 -0.78 28.82 19.80
CA VAL A 4 -1.47 28.22 18.66
C VAL A 4 -1.61 26.73 18.99
N ALA A 5 -2.82 26.32 19.34
CA ALA A 5 -3.15 24.89 19.45
C ALA A 5 -2.85 24.26 18.08
N LYS A 6 -1.81 23.42 18.02
CA LYS A 6 -1.49 22.62 16.86
C LYS A 6 -2.72 21.75 16.60
N ALA A 7 -3.48 22.06 15.55
CA ALA A 7 -4.62 21.25 15.15
C ALA A 7 -4.11 19.79 15.09
N ARG A 8 -4.76 18.89 15.83
CA ARG A 8 -4.52 17.45 15.68
C ARG A 8 -4.84 17.15 14.22
N GLN A 9 -3.82 16.94 13.41
CA GLN A 9 -4.00 16.34 12.11
C GLN A 9 -4.71 15.01 12.41
N ASN A 10 -5.89 14.82 11.82
CA ASN A 10 -6.55 13.52 11.87
C ASN A 10 -5.56 12.50 11.34
N VAL A 11 -4.98 11.74 12.26
CA VAL A 11 -4.02 10.70 11.90
C VAL A 11 -4.85 9.56 11.35
N CYS A 12 -4.62 9.19 10.11
CA CYS A 12 -5.42 8.24 9.35
C CYS A 12 -4.54 7.16 8.76
N MET A 13 -5.10 5.98 8.51
CA MET A 13 -4.40 4.89 7.84
C MET A 13 -3.87 5.37 6.49
N ARG A 14 -2.61 5.05 6.19
CA ARG A 14 -1.90 5.51 5.01
C ARG A 14 -1.46 4.35 4.14
N ALA A 15 -1.49 4.56 2.83
CA ALA A 15 -0.82 3.70 1.90
C ALA A 15 0.01 4.51 0.91
N VAL A 16 1.19 4.00 0.58
CA VAL A 16 1.93 4.41 -0.61
C VAL A 16 1.71 3.34 -1.65
N VAL A 17 1.13 3.70 -2.78
CA VAL A 17 0.84 2.82 -3.91
C VAL A 17 1.81 3.16 -5.03
N GLN A 18 2.63 2.18 -5.41
CA GLN A 18 3.58 2.30 -6.50
C GLN A 18 3.17 1.37 -7.63
N ARG A 19 2.98 1.90 -8.84
CA ARG A 19 2.85 1.10 -10.06
C ARG A 19 4.20 0.47 -10.40
N VAL A 20 4.21 -0.84 -10.63
CA VAL A 20 5.45 -1.61 -10.86
C VAL A 20 5.29 -2.60 -12.01
N ASP A 21 6.43 -3.00 -12.59
CA ASP A 21 6.57 -4.13 -13.50
C ASP A 21 7.38 -5.23 -12.81
N GLY A 22 6.71 -5.98 -11.93
CA GLY A 22 7.29 -6.98 -11.06
C GLY A 22 7.73 -6.44 -9.70
N ALA A 23 7.46 -7.24 -8.66
CA ALA A 23 7.90 -6.98 -7.29
C ALA A 23 8.14 -8.28 -6.53
N SER A 24 9.04 -8.25 -5.54
CA SER A 24 9.30 -9.38 -4.65
C SER A 24 9.73 -8.90 -3.26
N VAL A 25 9.51 -9.75 -2.26
CA VAL A 25 9.97 -9.54 -0.89
C VAL A 25 10.71 -10.77 -0.38
N VAL A 26 11.88 -10.51 0.22
CA VAL A 26 12.77 -11.54 0.78
C VAL A 26 12.90 -11.33 2.28
N VAL A 27 12.74 -12.40 3.05
CA VAL A 27 12.98 -12.46 4.51
C VAL A 27 13.94 -13.60 4.78
N GLU A 28 15.01 -13.33 5.55
CA GLU A 28 16.03 -14.34 5.91
C GLU A 28 16.59 -15.12 4.70
N GLY A 29 16.74 -14.44 3.56
CA GLY A 29 17.25 -15.02 2.32
C GLY A 29 16.24 -15.82 1.49
N GLN A 30 14.97 -15.92 1.95
CA GLN A 30 13.91 -16.62 1.24
C GLN A 30 12.88 -15.62 0.65
N THR A 31 12.54 -15.80 -0.61
CA THR A 31 11.44 -15.06 -1.23
C THR A 31 10.11 -15.59 -0.67
N ILE A 32 9.33 -14.72 -0.02
CA ILE A 32 8.06 -15.09 0.61
C ILE A 32 6.84 -14.54 -0.13
N GLY A 33 7.03 -13.59 -1.02
CA GLY A 33 6.00 -13.07 -1.91
C GLY A 33 6.64 -12.47 -3.15
N ALA A 34 6.08 -12.73 -4.31
CA ALA A 34 6.57 -12.19 -5.58
C ALA A 34 5.52 -12.28 -6.68
N PHE A 35 5.61 -11.36 -7.64
CA PHE A 35 4.91 -11.46 -8.91
C PHE A 35 5.74 -10.83 -10.03
N GLU A 36 5.46 -11.21 -11.27
CA GLU A 36 6.06 -10.66 -12.48
C GLU A 36 5.05 -9.86 -13.29
N GLY A 37 5.54 -8.91 -14.07
CA GLY A 37 4.72 -8.05 -14.93
C GLY A 37 3.98 -6.94 -14.17
N PRO A 38 3.03 -6.25 -14.84
CA PRO A 38 2.32 -5.12 -14.28
C PRO A 38 1.56 -5.45 -12.99
N GLY A 39 1.68 -4.60 -11.99
CA GLY A 39 1.03 -4.75 -10.70
C GLY A 39 1.26 -3.55 -9.78
N LEU A 40 0.93 -3.72 -8.50
CA LEU A 40 1.10 -2.70 -7.47
C LEU A 40 2.00 -3.20 -6.34
N LEU A 41 2.95 -2.37 -5.93
CA LEU A 41 3.58 -2.44 -4.62
C LEU A 41 2.84 -1.46 -3.70
N VAL A 42 2.34 -1.94 -2.57
CA VAL A 42 1.57 -1.15 -1.61
C VAL A 42 2.21 -1.22 -0.24
N LEU A 43 2.67 -0.07 0.25
CA LEU A 43 3.20 0.07 1.61
C LEU A 43 2.08 0.60 2.51
N ILE A 44 1.72 -0.12 3.58
CA ILE A 44 0.58 0.19 4.44
C ILE A 44 1.07 0.59 5.82
N GLY A 45 0.73 1.80 6.25
CA GLY A 45 0.95 2.32 7.60
C GLY A 45 -0.35 2.42 8.38
N VAL A 46 -0.30 1.98 9.64
CA VAL A 46 -1.43 2.04 10.58
C VAL A 46 -1.11 3.03 11.69
N SER A 47 -2.03 3.92 11.99
CA SER A 47 -1.95 4.93 13.03
C SER A 47 -2.52 4.41 14.35
N VAL A 48 -2.13 5.03 15.46
CA VAL A 48 -2.69 4.73 16.80
C VAL A 48 -4.20 4.96 16.90
N ASP A 49 -4.77 5.82 16.04
CA ASP A 49 -6.19 6.17 16.02
C ASP A 49 -7.01 5.35 15.00
N ASP A 50 -6.36 4.40 14.30
CA ASP A 50 -7.03 3.60 13.28
C ASP A 50 -7.83 2.44 13.87
N ASN A 51 -8.88 2.07 13.15
CA ASN A 51 -9.77 0.96 13.46
C ASN A 51 -10.17 0.19 12.20
N GLU A 52 -10.89 -0.91 12.39
CA GLU A 52 -11.29 -1.83 11.31
C GLU A 52 -12.14 -1.20 10.22
N SER A 53 -12.93 -0.16 10.53
CA SER A 53 -13.82 0.47 9.54
C SER A 53 -13.06 1.11 8.37
N LYS A 54 -11.79 1.46 8.58
CA LYS A 54 -10.93 2.05 7.55
C LYS A 54 -10.33 1.02 6.60
N CYS A 55 -10.21 -0.24 7.02
CA CYS A 55 -9.52 -1.28 6.24
C CYS A 55 -10.20 -1.53 4.89
N ALA A 56 -11.52 -1.72 4.88
CA ALA A 56 -12.27 -1.92 3.65
C ALA A 56 -12.26 -0.68 2.73
N VAL A 57 -12.29 0.51 3.32
CA VAL A 57 -12.22 1.78 2.55
C VAL A 57 -10.86 1.91 1.87
N LEU A 58 -9.76 1.61 2.59
CA LEU A 58 -8.42 1.66 2.00
C LEU A 58 -8.26 0.61 0.90
N ALA A 59 -8.72 -0.61 1.14
CA ALA A 59 -8.67 -1.69 0.16
C ALA A 59 -9.42 -1.33 -1.14
N ASP A 60 -10.63 -0.78 -1.03
CA ASP A 60 -11.42 -0.33 -2.18
C ASP A 60 -10.69 0.78 -2.97
N LYS A 61 -10.12 1.76 -2.27
CA LYS A 61 -9.33 2.84 -2.90
C LYS A 61 -8.10 2.28 -3.63
N ILE A 62 -7.37 1.35 -3.04
CA ILE A 62 -6.18 0.72 -3.66
C ILE A 62 -6.61 -0.04 -4.91
N TRP A 63 -7.62 -0.92 -4.80
CA TRP A 63 -8.03 -1.81 -5.86
C TRP A 63 -8.58 -1.09 -7.09
N LYS A 64 -9.29 0.03 -6.85
CA LYS A 64 -9.94 0.84 -7.90
C LYS A 64 -9.15 2.09 -8.31
N LEU A 65 -7.92 2.26 -7.84
CA LEU A 65 -7.08 3.40 -8.19
C LEU A 65 -6.68 3.33 -9.68
N ARG A 66 -7.09 4.32 -10.46
CA ARG A 66 -6.93 4.35 -11.92
C ARG A 66 -5.59 4.97 -12.30
N ILE A 67 -4.54 4.17 -12.26
CA ILE A 67 -3.15 4.60 -12.54
C ILE A 67 -2.45 3.75 -13.60
N PHE A 68 -3.20 2.92 -14.32
CA PHE A 68 -2.70 2.16 -15.45
C PHE A 68 -3.30 2.69 -16.75
N GLU A 69 -2.56 2.54 -17.84
CA GLU A 69 -3.05 2.84 -19.19
C GLU A 69 -3.55 1.55 -19.85
N SER A 70 -4.81 1.55 -20.28
CA SER A 70 -5.46 0.40 -20.93
C SER A 70 -4.65 -0.14 -22.12
N VAL A 71 -4.11 0.76 -22.94
CA VAL A 71 -3.31 0.39 -24.13
C VAL A 71 -2.00 -0.30 -23.72
N ALA A 72 -1.31 0.23 -22.71
CA ALA A 72 -0.05 -0.35 -22.23
C ALA A 72 -0.28 -1.76 -21.66
N LEU A 73 -1.34 -1.97 -20.88
CA LEU A 73 -1.70 -3.29 -20.34
C LEU A 73 -2.04 -4.28 -21.45
N LYS A 74 -2.82 -3.89 -22.45
CA LYS A 74 -3.15 -4.74 -23.61
C LYS A 74 -1.90 -5.12 -24.39
N THR A 75 -0.97 -4.20 -24.57
CA THR A 75 0.34 -4.46 -25.22
C THR A 75 1.19 -5.43 -24.41
N ALA A 76 1.10 -5.38 -23.07
CA ALA A 76 1.73 -6.35 -22.16
C ALA A 76 0.97 -7.69 -22.06
N GLY A 77 -0.03 -7.94 -22.93
CA GLY A 77 -0.78 -9.19 -22.98
C GLY A 77 -1.85 -9.35 -21.89
N LYS A 78 -2.23 -8.26 -21.21
CA LYS A 78 -3.28 -8.31 -20.17
C LYS A 78 -4.67 -8.10 -20.78
N THR A 79 -5.64 -8.86 -20.28
CA THR A 79 -7.04 -8.61 -20.58
C THR A 79 -7.52 -7.44 -19.72
N VAL A 80 -8.11 -6.43 -20.34
CA VAL A 80 -8.62 -5.24 -19.65
C VAL A 80 -10.14 -5.19 -19.82
N ASN A 81 -10.86 -5.26 -18.71
CA ASN A 81 -12.33 -5.27 -18.66
C ASN A 81 -12.89 -3.84 -18.52
N SER A 82 -12.35 -2.91 -19.28
CA SER A 82 -12.77 -1.50 -19.29
C SER A 82 -12.49 -0.86 -20.65
N GLU A 83 -13.38 0.04 -21.04
CA GLU A 83 -13.25 0.90 -22.23
C GLU A 83 -12.48 2.20 -21.93
N SER A 84 -12.17 2.46 -20.65
CA SER A 84 -11.48 3.69 -20.24
C SER A 84 -10.01 3.68 -20.65
N VAL A 85 -9.46 4.87 -20.92
CA VAL A 85 -8.03 5.05 -21.21
C VAL A 85 -7.19 4.76 -19.98
N GLU A 86 -7.62 5.32 -18.83
CA GLU A 86 -7.02 5.05 -17.53
C GLU A 86 -7.86 4.02 -16.78
N VAL A 87 -7.21 2.98 -16.28
CA VAL A 87 -7.84 1.83 -15.64
C VAL A 87 -7.18 1.50 -14.30
N ALA A 88 -7.91 0.76 -13.47
CA ALA A 88 -7.44 0.28 -12.18
C ALA A 88 -6.82 -1.12 -12.26
N ALA A 89 -6.15 -1.56 -11.21
CA ALA A 89 -5.70 -2.94 -11.07
C ALA A 89 -6.87 -3.92 -11.16
N ALA A 90 -8.04 -3.54 -10.64
CA ALA A 90 -9.31 -4.30 -10.72
C ALA A 90 -9.73 -4.61 -12.17
N ASP A 91 -9.56 -3.65 -13.09
CA ASP A 91 -10.01 -3.79 -14.47
C ASP A 91 -9.21 -4.83 -15.27
N ALA A 92 -8.01 -5.16 -14.81
CA ALA A 92 -7.11 -6.11 -15.47
C ALA A 92 -6.65 -7.25 -14.53
N ASN A 93 -7.25 -7.36 -13.36
CA ASN A 93 -6.94 -8.36 -12.33
C ASN A 93 -5.43 -8.44 -12.04
N LEU A 94 -4.81 -7.28 -11.80
CA LEU A 94 -3.37 -7.19 -11.59
C LEU A 94 -2.99 -7.55 -10.14
N PRO A 95 -1.82 -8.19 -9.92
CA PRO A 95 -1.36 -8.58 -8.60
C PRO A 95 -0.95 -7.37 -7.75
N ILE A 96 -0.99 -7.57 -6.43
CA ILE A 96 -0.58 -6.60 -5.42
C ILE A 96 0.44 -7.25 -4.49
N LEU A 97 1.56 -6.60 -4.22
CA LEU A 97 2.44 -6.92 -3.09
C LEU A 97 2.17 -5.92 -1.97
N ALA A 98 1.55 -6.38 -0.89
CA ALA A 98 1.18 -5.57 0.27
C ALA A 98 2.18 -5.75 1.42
N ILE A 99 2.79 -4.65 1.87
CA ILE A 99 3.84 -4.62 2.90
C ILE A 99 3.44 -3.67 4.02
N SER A 100 3.55 -4.11 5.28
CA SER A 100 3.41 -3.23 6.44
C SER A 100 4.57 -2.24 6.54
N GLN A 101 4.29 -0.95 6.76
CA GLN A 101 5.28 0.12 6.76
C GLN A 101 4.95 1.19 7.81
N PHE A 102 5.35 0.98 9.07
CA PHE A 102 5.07 1.93 10.15
C PHE A 102 5.78 3.28 9.96
N THR A 103 6.88 3.30 9.21
CA THR A 103 7.66 4.50 8.95
C THR A 103 6.93 5.56 8.11
N LEU A 104 5.76 5.24 7.55
CA LEU A 104 4.86 6.22 6.95
C LEU A 104 4.31 7.24 7.98
N PHE A 105 4.45 6.94 9.27
CA PHE A 105 4.12 7.83 10.39
C PHE A 105 5.35 8.45 11.04
N ALA A 106 6.44 8.61 10.29
CA ALA A 106 7.62 9.30 10.77
C ALA A 106 7.32 10.79 11.04
N ASP A 107 7.61 11.25 12.25
CA ASP A 107 7.63 12.68 12.59
C ASP A 107 9.08 13.16 12.66
N THR A 108 9.43 14.10 11.80
CA THR A 108 10.75 14.75 11.71
C THR A 108 10.68 16.24 12.04
N SER A 109 9.56 16.74 12.58
CA SER A 109 9.35 18.16 12.88
C SER A 109 10.32 18.72 13.93
N ASN A 110 10.85 17.87 14.82
CA ASN A 110 11.72 18.25 15.92
C ASN A 110 13.18 17.79 15.73
N GLY A 111 13.66 17.72 14.49
CA GLY A 111 15.04 17.37 14.20
C GLY A 111 15.20 16.29 13.11
N ARG A 112 16.44 15.77 12.98
CA ARG A 112 16.79 14.83 11.92
C ARG A 112 16.53 13.36 12.29
N ARG A 113 16.27 13.05 13.55
CA ARG A 113 15.93 11.71 14.01
C ARG A 113 14.40 11.56 14.00
N PRO A 114 13.84 10.68 13.17
CA PRO A 114 12.39 10.45 13.15
C PRO A 114 11.89 9.89 14.49
N THR A 115 10.66 10.23 14.84
CA THR A 115 9.91 9.58 15.93
C THR A 115 8.66 8.91 15.36
N TRP A 116 8.15 7.91 16.06
CA TRP A 116 7.10 7.00 15.59
C TRP A 116 5.86 7.01 16.50
N GLN A 117 5.61 8.14 17.18
CA GLN A 117 4.54 8.24 18.19
C GLN A 117 3.15 8.06 17.60
N GLN A 118 2.97 8.37 16.32
CA GLN A 118 1.71 8.24 15.61
C GLN A 118 1.51 6.84 14.98
N ALA A 119 2.55 6.03 14.91
CA ALA A 119 2.45 4.67 14.38
C ALA A 119 1.84 3.73 15.43
N ALA A 120 0.84 2.94 15.03
CA ALA A 120 0.32 1.85 15.85
C ALA A 120 1.42 0.81 16.14
N ARG A 121 1.38 0.23 17.34
CA ARG A 121 2.28 -0.86 17.72
C ARG A 121 1.82 -2.20 17.12
N GLY A 122 2.72 -3.18 17.05
CA GLY A 122 2.46 -4.48 16.45
C GLY A 122 1.12 -5.12 16.79
N PRO A 123 0.75 -5.26 18.08
CA PRO A 123 -0.53 -5.89 18.46
C PRO A 123 -1.79 -5.21 17.91
N GLN A 124 -1.71 -3.92 17.58
CA GLN A 124 -2.79 -3.17 16.94
C GLN A 124 -2.63 -3.15 15.41
N ALA A 125 -1.40 -2.94 14.92
CA ALA A 125 -1.14 -2.72 13.50
C ALA A 125 -1.29 -4.00 12.67
N GLU A 126 -0.77 -5.13 13.15
CA GLU A 126 -0.76 -6.39 12.42
C GLU A 126 -2.17 -6.85 12.03
N PRO A 127 -3.16 -6.95 12.95
CA PRO A 127 -4.52 -7.34 12.58
C PRO A 127 -5.19 -6.38 11.60
N LEU A 128 -4.88 -5.08 11.66
CA LEU A 128 -5.46 -4.10 10.74
C LEU A 128 -4.84 -4.21 9.33
N VAL A 129 -3.54 -4.46 9.22
CA VAL A 129 -2.90 -4.75 7.94
C VAL A 129 -3.47 -6.04 7.33
N GLU A 130 -3.60 -7.11 8.12
CA GLU A 130 -4.23 -8.36 7.67
C GLU A 130 -5.66 -8.14 7.17
N LYS A 131 -6.44 -7.28 7.84
CA LYS A 131 -7.79 -6.94 7.40
C LYS A 131 -7.82 -6.16 6.09
N VAL A 132 -6.85 -5.28 5.83
CA VAL A 132 -6.72 -4.63 4.51
C VAL A 132 -6.42 -5.67 3.43
N VAL A 133 -5.49 -6.59 3.69
CA VAL A 133 -5.16 -7.69 2.76
C VAL A 133 -6.39 -8.57 2.50
N GLN A 134 -7.11 -8.97 3.56
CA GLN A 134 -8.32 -9.77 3.42
C GLN A 134 -9.39 -9.03 2.60
N ALA A 135 -9.59 -7.74 2.87
CA ALA A 135 -10.56 -6.94 2.10
C ALA A 135 -10.18 -6.82 0.62
N LEU A 136 -8.88 -6.73 0.29
CA LEU A 136 -8.41 -6.78 -1.10
C LEU A 136 -8.71 -8.15 -1.74
N CYS A 137 -8.45 -9.25 -1.03
CA CYS A 137 -8.78 -10.60 -1.50
C CYS A 137 -10.28 -10.79 -1.71
N ASP A 138 -11.11 -10.27 -0.81
CA ASP A 138 -12.59 -10.32 -0.92
C ASP A 138 -13.10 -9.54 -2.13
N LEU A 139 -12.38 -8.49 -2.57
CA LEU A 139 -12.63 -7.76 -3.80
C LEU A 139 -12.13 -8.49 -5.07
N GLY A 140 -11.47 -9.63 -4.92
CA GLY A 140 -10.95 -10.45 -6.01
C GLY A 140 -9.47 -10.22 -6.36
N ALA A 141 -8.74 -9.40 -5.59
CA ALA A 141 -7.33 -9.17 -5.83
C ALA A 141 -6.47 -10.40 -5.48
N HIS A 142 -5.47 -10.68 -6.31
CA HIS A 142 -4.37 -11.56 -5.95
C HIS A 142 -3.34 -10.78 -5.13
N VAL A 143 -3.19 -11.10 -3.85
CA VAL A 143 -2.33 -10.35 -2.93
C VAL A 143 -1.20 -11.23 -2.40
N GLU A 144 0.02 -10.84 -2.71
CA GLU A 144 1.24 -11.31 -2.08
C GLU A 144 1.58 -10.42 -0.89
N THR A 145 2.18 -10.98 0.16
CA THR A 145 2.48 -10.25 1.38
C THR A 145 3.91 -10.48 1.86
N GLY A 146 4.43 -9.53 2.64
CA GLY A 146 5.60 -9.72 3.46
C GLY A 146 5.28 -10.43 4.78
N LYS A 147 6.25 -10.40 5.71
CA LYS A 147 6.11 -10.90 7.07
C LYS A 147 6.12 -9.71 8.04
N PHE A 148 5.03 -9.53 8.78
CA PHE A 148 4.92 -8.43 9.73
C PHE A 148 6.06 -8.45 10.77
N GLY A 149 6.67 -7.28 11.01
CA GLY A 149 7.75 -7.12 11.98
C GLY A 149 9.12 -7.71 11.58
N ALA A 150 9.22 -8.38 10.43
CA ALA A 150 10.49 -8.90 9.94
C ALA A 150 11.33 -7.81 9.22
N ASP A 151 12.63 -8.05 9.14
CA ASP A 151 13.51 -7.33 8.22
C ASP A 151 13.26 -7.84 6.79
N MET A 152 12.77 -6.97 5.93
CA MET A 152 12.34 -7.32 4.57
C MET A 152 13.20 -6.61 3.53
N ARG A 153 13.66 -7.36 2.54
CA ARG A 153 14.26 -6.79 1.32
C ARG A 153 13.24 -6.82 0.20
N ILE A 154 12.82 -5.64 -0.24
CA ILE A 154 11.83 -5.47 -1.31
C ILE A 154 12.57 -5.07 -2.58
N SER A 155 12.28 -5.78 -3.67
CA SER A 155 12.74 -5.43 -5.01
C SER A 155 11.54 -5.15 -5.88
N ALA A 156 11.56 -4.06 -6.65
CA ALA A 156 10.50 -3.71 -7.57
C ALA A 156 11.04 -2.87 -8.73
N VAL A 157 10.49 -3.05 -9.91
CA VAL A 157 10.74 -2.18 -11.05
C VAL A 157 9.63 -1.16 -11.11
N CYS A 158 9.92 0.08 -10.69
CA CYS A 158 8.95 1.18 -10.73
C CYS A 158 8.64 1.55 -12.18
N ASP A 159 7.36 1.56 -12.52
CA ASP A 159 6.88 1.93 -13.84
C ASP A 159 6.30 3.34 -13.85
N GLY A 160 6.88 4.19 -14.71
CA GLY A 160 6.43 5.56 -14.89
C GLY A 160 7.40 6.68 -14.49
N PRO A 161 7.86 6.91 -13.23
CA PRO A 161 7.26 6.41 -12.00
C PRO A 161 5.84 6.94 -11.76
N MET A 162 4.98 6.10 -11.19
CA MET A 162 3.63 6.45 -10.78
C MET A 162 3.46 6.04 -9.32
N THR A 163 3.56 7.02 -8.43
CA THR A 163 3.51 6.84 -6.97
C THR A 163 2.41 7.72 -6.40
N VAL A 164 1.48 7.13 -5.68
CA VAL A 164 0.33 7.81 -5.08
C VAL A 164 0.27 7.52 -3.59
N THR A 165 -0.01 8.54 -2.79
CA THR A 165 -0.31 8.38 -1.36
C THR A 165 -1.82 8.40 -1.15
N LEU A 166 -2.32 7.44 -0.38
CA LEU A 166 -3.72 7.35 0.03
C LEU A 166 -3.83 7.52 1.53
N GLU A 167 -4.89 8.19 1.98
CA GLU A 167 -5.25 8.36 3.39
C GLU A 167 -6.75 8.12 3.58
N VAL A 168 -7.12 7.45 4.70
CA VAL A 168 -8.52 7.14 5.05
C VAL A 168 -8.78 7.28 6.54
#